data_dc92779f108df170313c0c85f10cfe86
#
_entry.id   dc92779f108df170313c0c85f10cfe86
#
_cell.length_a   1.000
_cell.length_b   1.000
_cell.length_c   1.000
_cell.angle_alpha   90.00
_cell.angle_beta   90.00
_cell.angle_gamma   90.00
#
_symmetry.space_group_name_H-M   'P 1'
#
loop_
_entity.id
_entity.type
_entity.pdbx_description
1 polymer ?
#
loop_
_entity_poly.entity_id
_entity_poly.type
_entity_poly.pdbx_seq_one_letter_code
_entity_poly.pdbx_strand_id
1 'polypeptide(L)'
;GGGGGGGGGGVGGGGGGGGGGPAPPAAPPPPPRTAAVRYSDAVRARLEALVERLAARPDPLPYGLSAHATALAILEGDTRLAQAAGVESPEGGVSDDEPPIGLRIAAERYAAARALAHACTETREMAPPDKAWRVATAPVTGPLILVAVVAAVFAVLFFVGDALSTGLTDLWSATASPALTAGVHALLGSGWIGGTVLWGIDGGILATLAVGIPYILTFYVIMAVLEETGYMNAAAYLSDRIMHHFGLHGRAVIPLIAAGGCNVPAILGTRVLSTMRERVIASILIVLVPCSARTAVIMGAVAKYAGWQWAVLVYGVVFVVGVSAGILLDRMLPGQAEGLVMEIFPMRRPVLRNVARKTWRRFRDFVWVAAPIILAGSLALGALYETGLIWYAEGPLRPVVSGWLGLPAVAGLVLIFAVLRKELALQLLVVFAVARYGASASDLRNFMSAHQLVVFAIVNSIYIPCVATIAMLARELGWRRAAYISVGTIATALVVGGAVAHVLPFV
;
A
#
# COMPACT_ATOMS: atom_id res chain seq x y z
N GLY A 1 -57.77 -7.02 2.98
CA GLY A 1 -58.95 -7.58 2.40
C GLY A 1 -58.55 -8.37 1.18
N GLY A 2 -58.61 -9.59 1.15
CA GLY A 2 -59.71 -10.50 1.04
C GLY A 2 -59.66 -11.03 -0.36
N GLY A 3 -59.42 -12.22 -0.58
CA GLY A 3 -60.06 -13.48 -0.57
C GLY A 3 -60.06 -13.99 -1.99
N GLY A 4 -59.62 -15.12 -2.34
CA GLY A 4 -60.14 -16.42 -2.12
C GLY A 4 -60.31 -17.14 -3.42
N GLY A 5 -59.76 -18.31 -3.59
CA GLY A 5 -60.53 -19.49 -3.90
C GLY A 5 -60.28 -20.19 -5.23
N GLY A 6 -59.74 -21.41 -5.17
CA GLY A 6 -60.29 -22.63 -5.75
C GLY A 6 -59.85 -22.94 -7.17
N GLY A 7 -59.04 -23.94 -7.47
CA GLY A 7 -59.37 -25.35 -7.33
C GLY A 7 -59.53 -25.99 -8.71
N GLY A 8 -58.86 -27.08 -9.02
CA GLY A 8 -59.23 -27.96 -10.08
C GLY A 8 -58.12 -28.47 -10.96
N GLY A 9 -57.78 -29.72 -10.74
CA GLY A 9 -56.81 -30.54 -11.39
C GLY A 9 -57.18 -30.96 -12.81
N GLY A 10 -56.23 -31.49 -13.53
CA GLY A 10 -56.37 -32.12 -14.85
C GLY A 10 -55.07 -32.74 -15.31
N VAL A 11 -54.99 -34.04 -15.18
CA VAL A 11 -53.95 -34.93 -15.67
C VAL A 11 -54.05 -35.03 -17.20
N GLY A 12 -52.93 -35.00 -17.93
CA GLY A 12 -52.96 -35.35 -19.35
C GLY A 12 -51.61 -35.20 -20.00
N GLY A 13 -50.94 -36.30 -20.24
CA GLY A 13 -49.67 -36.47 -20.84
C GLY A 13 -49.56 -36.10 -22.34
N GLY A 14 -48.40 -36.07 -22.84
CA GLY A 14 -48.10 -36.07 -24.28
C GLY A 14 -46.77 -35.44 -24.60
N GLY A 15 -45.78 -36.26 -24.87
CA GLY A 15 -44.44 -35.88 -25.26
C GLY A 15 -44.35 -35.10 -26.58
N GLY A 16 -43.36 -34.27 -26.68
CA GLY A 16 -43.00 -33.61 -27.91
C GLY A 16 -41.69 -32.89 -27.73
N GLY A 17 -40.56 -33.53 -28.03
CA GLY A 17 -39.24 -32.91 -28.08
C GLY A 17 -39.19 -31.83 -29.16
N GLY A 18 -39.05 -30.60 -28.70
CA GLY A 18 -38.76 -29.45 -29.54
C GLY A 18 -37.51 -28.79 -29.01
N GLY A 19 -36.38 -28.91 -29.71
CA GLY A 19 -35.13 -28.24 -29.43
C GLY A 19 -35.32 -26.74 -29.45
N GLY A 20 -35.48 -26.16 -28.24
CA GLY A 20 -35.43 -24.75 -28.05
C GLY A 20 -33.98 -24.28 -28.14
N GLY A 21 -33.55 -23.74 -29.26
CA GLY A 21 -32.32 -22.98 -29.36
C GLY A 21 -32.32 -21.86 -28.35
N PRO A 22 -31.13 -21.37 -27.89
CA PRO A 22 -31.04 -20.28 -26.92
C PRO A 22 -31.81 -19.07 -27.49
N ALA A 23 -32.64 -18.48 -26.64
CA ALA A 23 -33.34 -17.27 -26.98
C ALA A 23 -32.35 -16.22 -27.47
N PRO A 24 -32.67 -15.46 -28.53
CA PRO A 24 -31.79 -14.42 -29.01
C PRO A 24 -31.51 -13.44 -27.86
N PRO A 25 -30.24 -12.94 -27.74
CA PRO A 25 -29.88 -11.99 -26.71
C PRO A 25 -30.84 -10.79 -26.80
N ALA A 26 -31.35 -10.39 -25.63
CA ALA A 26 -32.24 -9.23 -25.51
C ALA A 26 -31.55 -8.03 -26.19
N ALA A 27 -32.29 -7.32 -27.03
CA ALA A 27 -31.81 -6.12 -27.69
C ALA A 27 -31.22 -5.17 -26.62
N PRO A 28 -30.04 -4.55 -26.88
CA PRO A 28 -29.45 -3.61 -25.94
C PRO A 28 -30.48 -2.52 -25.66
N PRO A 29 -30.56 -2.03 -24.37
CA PRO A 29 -31.45 -0.96 -24.01
C PRO A 29 -31.16 0.25 -24.91
N PRO A 30 -32.18 1.02 -25.31
CA PRO A 30 -31.98 2.20 -26.13
C PRO A 30 -30.97 3.12 -25.43
N PRO A 31 -30.04 3.74 -26.17
CA PRO A 31 -29.05 4.62 -25.56
C PRO A 31 -29.79 5.71 -24.77
N PRO A 32 -29.27 6.07 -23.57
CA PRO A 32 -29.88 7.12 -22.79
C PRO A 32 -30.01 8.36 -23.66
N ARG A 33 -31.18 9.03 -23.63
CA ARG A 33 -31.39 10.27 -24.35
C ARG A 33 -30.33 11.27 -23.89
N THR A 34 -29.26 11.42 -24.67
CA THR A 34 -28.18 12.37 -24.38
C THR A 34 -28.79 13.76 -24.50
N ALA A 35 -28.67 14.55 -23.45
CA ALA A 35 -29.03 15.97 -23.52
C ALA A 35 -28.09 16.61 -24.55
N ALA A 36 -28.64 16.95 -25.70
CA ALA A 36 -27.86 17.59 -26.76
C ALA A 36 -27.43 18.99 -26.30
N VAL A 37 -26.13 19.23 -26.32
CA VAL A 37 -25.60 20.57 -26.06
C VAL A 37 -26.02 21.49 -27.19
N ARG A 38 -26.70 22.57 -26.86
CA ARG A 38 -27.07 23.61 -27.85
C ARG A 38 -25.93 24.60 -27.94
N TYR A 39 -25.20 24.53 -29.03
CA TYR A 39 -24.12 25.48 -29.33
C TYR A 39 -24.68 26.80 -29.84
N SER A 40 -23.94 27.89 -29.61
CA SER A 40 -24.23 29.21 -30.17
C SER A 40 -24.24 29.18 -31.70
N ASP A 41 -24.90 30.13 -32.33
CA ASP A 41 -25.05 30.20 -33.80
C ASP A 41 -23.67 30.26 -34.49
N ALA A 42 -22.70 30.95 -33.89
CA ALA A 42 -21.33 31.03 -34.40
C ALA A 42 -20.59 29.68 -34.39
N VAL A 43 -20.72 28.89 -33.31
CA VAL A 43 -20.15 27.53 -33.22
C VAL A 43 -20.90 26.61 -34.17
N ARG A 44 -22.21 26.69 -34.21
CA ARG A 44 -23.06 25.84 -35.05
C ARG A 44 -22.77 26.04 -36.54
N ALA A 45 -22.69 27.26 -37.02
CA ALA A 45 -22.40 27.55 -38.42
C ALA A 45 -21.06 26.95 -38.88
N ARG A 46 -20.02 27.07 -38.06
CA ARG A 46 -18.71 26.46 -38.35
C ARG A 46 -18.74 24.95 -38.29
N LEU A 47 -19.48 24.38 -37.33
CA LEU A 47 -19.65 22.94 -37.19
C LEU A 47 -20.38 22.35 -38.40
N GLU A 48 -21.49 22.94 -38.83
CA GLU A 48 -22.28 22.51 -39.98
C GLU A 48 -21.47 22.59 -41.28
N ALA A 49 -20.76 23.68 -41.51
CA ALA A 49 -19.88 23.82 -42.67
C ALA A 49 -18.78 22.75 -42.74
N LEU A 50 -18.21 22.38 -41.58
CA LEU A 50 -17.19 21.32 -41.51
C LEU A 50 -17.81 19.92 -41.66
N VAL A 51 -18.99 19.68 -41.10
CA VAL A 51 -19.75 18.44 -41.26
C VAL A 51 -20.10 18.19 -42.72
N GLU A 52 -20.59 19.21 -43.46
CA GLU A 52 -20.88 19.09 -44.92
C GLU A 52 -19.62 18.74 -45.72
N ARG A 53 -18.49 19.37 -45.41
CA ARG A 53 -17.19 19.08 -46.08
C ARG A 53 -16.72 17.64 -45.78
N LEU A 54 -16.92 17.16 -44.59
CA LEU A 54 -16.55 15.78 -44.20
C LEU A 54 -17.51 14.72 -44.75
N ALA A 55 -18.81 15.03 -44.82
CA ALA A 55 -19.84 14.16 -45.37
C ALA A 55 -19.77 14.02 -46.92
N ALA A 56 -19.24 15.03 -47.62
CA ALA A 56 -19.06 14.99 -49.08
C ALA A 56 -17.87 14.12 -49.53
N ARG A 57 -17.11 13.52 -48.63
CA ARG A 57 -15.93 12.69 -48.95
C ARG A 57 -16.35 11.25 -49.30
N PRO A 58 -15.70 10.64 -50.29
CA PRO A 58 -15.96 9.27 -50.68
C PRO A 58 -15.31 8.25 -49.69
N ASP A 59 -14.25 8.67 -48.97
CA ASP A 59 -13.49 7.78 -48.07
C ASP A 59 -14.10 7.71 -46.66
N PRO A 60 -14.05 6.54 -46.00
CA PRO A 60 -14.54 6.42 -44.64
C PRO A 60 -13.73 7.31 -43.68
N LEU A 61 -14.44 7.97 -42.75
CA LEU A 61 -13.80 8.85 -41.76
C LEU A 61 -12.88 8.07 -40.81
N PRO A 62 -11.80 8.71 -40.36
CA PRO A 62 -10.85 8.09 -39.46
C PRO A 62 -11.52 7.52 -38.19
N TYR A 63 -11.03 6.37 -37.72
CA TYR A 63 -11.49 5.70 -36.49
C TYR A 63 -12.98 5.33 -36.45
N GLY A 64 -13.70 5.36 -37.59
CA GLY A 64 -15.13 5.04 -37.64
C GLY A 64 -16.03 6.08 -36.96
N LEU A 65 -15.53 7.31 -36.75
CA LEU A 65 -16.30 8.39 -36.15
C LEU A 65 -17.33 8.96 -37.14
N SER A 66 -18.45 9.50 -36.61
CA SER A 66 -19.40 10.24 -37.42
C SER A 66 -18.81 11.58 -37.90
N ALA A 67 -19.30 12.13 -39.05
CA ALA A 67 -18.87 13.43 -39.54
C ALA A 67 -19.00 14.55 -38.49
N HIS A 68 -20.06 14.48 -37.68
CA HIS A 68 -20.30 15.43 -36.61
C HIS A 68 -19.27 15.32 -35.48
N ALA A 69 -18.94 14.10 -35.05
CA ALA A 69 -17.95 13.88 -34.01
C ALA A 69 -16.54 14.29 -34.49
N THR A 70 -16.21 13.95 -35.72
CA THR A 70 -14.94 14.32 -36.36
C THR A 70 -14.80 15.84 -36.49
N ALA A 71 -15.85 16.51 -36.98
CA ALA A 71 -15.87 17.98 -37.11
C ALA A 71 -15.71 18.69 -35.75
N LEU A 72 -16.38 18.18 -34.72
CA LEU A 72 -16.31 18.75 -33.38
C LEU A 72 -14.93 18.63 -32.79
N ALA A 73 -14.29 17.44 -32.89
CA ALA A 73 -12.93 17.23 -32.39
C ALA A 73 -11.89 18.09 -33.13
N ILE A 74 -12.05 18.27 -34.46
CA ILE A 74 -11.17 19.14 -35.23
C ILE A 74 -11.34 20.63 -34.80
N LEU A 75 -12.56 21.06 -34.55
CA LEU A 75 -12.81 22.42 -34.04
C LEU A 75 -12.32 22.63 -32.61
N GLU A 76 -12.22 21.57 -31.81
CA GLU A 76 -11.61 21.60 -30.48
C GLU A 76 -10.06 21.62 -30.51
N GLY A 77 -9.45 21.46 -31.70
CA GLY A 77 -8.00 21.56 -31.89
C GLY A 77 -7.25 20.21 -32.03
N ASP A 78 -7.94 19.13 -32.35
CA ASP A 78 -7.28 17.87 -32.65
C ASP A 78 -6.62 17.88 -34.02
N THR A 79 -5.36 18.29 -34.05
CA THR A 79 -4.55 18.39 -35.28
C THR A 79 -4.29 17.03 -35.92
N ARG A 80 -4.21 15.95 -35.12
CA ARG A 80 -4.00 14.59 -35.65
C ARG A 80 -5.21 14.08 -36.39
N LEU A 81 -6.38 14.33 -35.84
CA LEU A 81 -7.63 13.97 -36.49
C LEU A 81 -7.86 14.81 -37.74
N ALA A 82 -7.50 16.11 -37.73
CA ALA A 82 -7.54 16.98 -38.88
C ALA A 82 -6.64 16.47 -40.02
N GLN A 83 -5.40 16.09 -39.72
CA GLN A 83 -4.46 15.48 -40.69
C GLN A 83 -4.99 14.15 -41.25
N ALA A 84 -5.47 13.27 -40.38
CA ALA A 84 -6.02 11.98 -40.77
C ALA A 84 -7.28 12.13 -41.62
N ALA A 85 -8.11 13.14 -41.33
CA ALA A 85 -9.27 13.50 -42.14
C ALA A 85 -8.91 14.35 -43.36
N GLY A 86 -7.65 14.74 -43.61
CA GLY A 86 -7.20 15.54 -44.75
C GLY A 86 -7.90 16.89 -44.86
N VAL A 87 -8.18 17.51 -43.71
CA VAL A 87 -8.78 18.84 -43.59
C VAL A 87 -7.79 19.74 -42.88
N GLU A 88 -7.57 20.93 -43.40
CA GLU A 88 -6.76 21.93 -42.69
C GLU A 88 -7.48 22.32 -41.40
N SER A 89 -6.70 22.34 -40.29
CA SER A 89 -7.20 22.83 -39.02
C SER A 89 -7.68 24.29 -39.17
N PRO A 90 -8.87 24.65 -38.73
CA PRO A 90 -9.40 25.99 -38.92
C PRO A 90 -8.75 27.03 -37.98
N GLU A 91 -7.43 27.07 -37.92
CA GLU A 91 -6.67 28.10 -37.18
C GLU A 91 -6.60 29.43 -37.91
N GLY A 92 -7.16 29.52 -39.13
CA GLY A 92 -7.18 30.71 -39.95
C GLY A 92 -8.37 31.60 -39.65
N GLY A 93 -8.14 32.76 -39.00
CA GLY A 93 -9.06 33.88 -38.96
C GLY A 93 -9.88 34.05 -37.69
N VAL A 94 -9.21 34.07 -36.56
CA VAL A 94 -9.76 34.69 -35.36
C VAL A 94 -9.17 36.10 -35.28
N SER A 95 -10.02 37.13 -35.26
CA SER A 95 -9.58 38.47 -34.88
C SER A 95 -8.99 38.43 -33.48
N ASP A 96 -7.99 39.24 -33.18
CA ASP A 96 -7.24 39.24 -31.91
C ASP A 96 -8.13 39.39 -30.65
N ASP A 97 -9.41 39.74 -30.81
CA ASP A 97 -10.37 39.96 -29.73
C ASP A 97 -11.32 38.76 -29.43
N GLU A 98 -11.33 37.70 -30.26
CA GLU A 98 -12.22 36.54 -30.03
C GLU A 98 -11.44 35.30 -29.54
N PRO A 99 -11.92 34.61 -28.47
CA PRO A 99 -11.27 33.40 -28.01
C PRO A 99 -11.32 32.31 -29.09
N PRO A 100 -10.28 31.42 -29.17
CA PRO A 100 -10.24 30.30 -30.09
C PRO A 100 -11.53 29.47 -30.03
N ILE A 101 -12.02 29.02 -31.22
CA ILE A 101 -13.30 28.28 -31.31
C ILE A 101 -13.37 27.07 -30.35
N GLY A 102 -12.26 26.36 -30.16
CA GLY A 102 -12.17 25.23 -29.22
C GLY A 102 -12.44 25.64 -27.78
N LEU A 103 -11.96 26.81 -27.33
CA LEU A 103 -12.27 27.33 -26.00
C LEU A 103 -13.73 27.72 -25.86
N ARG A 104 -14.38 28.25 -26.93
CA ARG A 104 -15.81 28.53 -26.91
C ARG A 104 -16.65 27.25 -26.80
N ILE A 105 -16.31 26.24 -27.59
CA ILE A 105 -16.96 24.92 -27.51
C ILE A 105 -16.83 24.34 -26.08
N ALA A 106 -15.64 24.38 -25.48
CA ALA A 106 -15.41 23.93 -24.14
C ALA A 106 -16.22 24.71 -23.10
N ALA A 107 -16.27 26.05 -23.24
CA ALA A 107 -17.04 26.92 -22.34
C ALA A 107 -18.55 26.64 -22.42
N GLU A 108 -19.09 26.48 -23.62
CA GLU A 108 -20.52 26.19 -23.85
C GLU A 108 -20.91 24.82 -23.35
N ARG A 109 -20.06 23.78 -23.53
CA ARG A 109 -20.22 22.44 -22.95
C ARG A 109 -20.23 22.51 -21.43
N TYR A 110 -19.27 23.24 -20.86
CA TYR A 110 -19.18 23.38 -19.39
C TYR A 110 -20.41 24.13 -18.85
N ALA A 111 -20.89 25.18 -19.53
CA ALA A 111 -22.09 25.90 -19.15
C ALA A 111 -23.35 25.01 -19.22
N ALA A 112 -23.47 24.18 -20.27
CA ALA A 112 -24.57 23.24 -20.42
C ALA A 112 -24.54 22.16 -19.33
N ALA A 113 -23.34 21.58 -19.07
CA ALA A 113 -23.15 20.60 -17.99
C ALA A 113 -23.48 21.20 -16.62
N ARG A 114 -23.07 22.45 -16.37
CA ARG A 114 -23.37 23.18 -15.13
C ARG A 114 -24.86 23.45 -15.00
N ALA A 115 -25.52 23.85 -16.04
CA ALA A 115 -26.98 24.07 -16.04
C ALA A 115 -27.76 22.77 -15.77
N LEU A 116 -27.30 21.66 -16.39
CA LEU A 116 -27.87 20.35 -16.15
C LEU A 116 -27.62 19.87 -14.69
N ALA A 117 -26.43 20.07 -14.19
CA ALA A 117 -26.08 19.76 -12.79
C ALA A 117 -26.96 20.57 -11.85
N HIS A 118 -27.13 21.87 -12.07
CA HIS A 118 -28.03 22.73 -11.29
C HIS A 118 -29.48 22.28 -11.34
N ALA A 119 -29.98 21.88 -12.53
CA ALA A 119 -31.34 21.41 -12.69
C ALA A 119 -31.61 20.04 -12.00
N CYS A 120 -30.55 19.20 -11.88
CA CYS A 120 -30.63 17.89 -11.27
C CYS A 120 -30.18 17.86 -9.78
N THR A 121 -29.55 18.95 -9.32
CA THR A 121 -29.08 19.04 -7.93
C THR A 121 -30.12 19.79 -7.11
N GLU A 122 -30.86 19.07 -6.30
CA GLU A 122 -31.54 19.70 -5.18
C GLU A 122 -30.44 20.23 -4.25
N THR A 123 -30.37 21.55 -4.09
CA THR A 123 -29.55 22.20 -3.06
C THR A 123 -30.16 21.84 -1.71
N ARG A 124 -29.84 20.64 -1.23
CA ARG A 124 -30.09 20.31 0.15
C ARG A 124 -29.05 21.11 0.94
N GLU A 125 -29.49 22.02 1.78
CA GLU A 125 -28.59 22.67 2.74
C GLU A 125 -27.71 21.58 3.36
N MET A 126 -26.41 21.70 3.19
CA MET A 126 -25.46 20.75 3.78
C MET A 126 -25.75 20.71 5.28
N ALA A 127 -26.24 19.57 5.77
CA ALA A 127 -26.41 19.39 7.20
C ALA A 127 -25.09 19.82 7.89
N PRO A 128 -25.17 20.64 8.94
CA PRO A 128 -23.98 21.11 9.63
C PRO A 128 -23.11 19.89 9.99
N PRO A 129 -21.77 19.99 9.86
CA PRO A 129 -20.89 18.87 10.12
C PRO A 129 -21.19 18.28 11.49
N ASP A 130 -21.33 16.96 11.53
CA ASP A 130 -21.71 16.18 12.69
C ASP A 130 -20.87 16.57 13.92
N LYS A 131 -21.45 16.58 15.12
CA LYS A 131 -20.70 16.90 16.35
C LYS A 131 -19.40 16.12 16.46
N ALA A 132 -19.43 14.84 16.08
CA ALA A 132 -18.24 13.98 16.06
C ALA A 132 -17.14 14.50 15.13
N TRP A 133 -17.50 14.94 13.92
CA TRP A 133 -16.54 15.54 12.99
C TRP A 133 -15.92 16.82 13.55
N ARG A 134 -16.74 17.73 14.10
CA ARG A 134 -16.23 18.98 14.71
C ARG A 134 -15.25 18.75 15.83
N VAL A 135 -15.53 17.75 16.70
CA VAL A 135 -14.64 17.40 17.81
C VAL A 135 -13.36 16.74 17.28
N ALA A 136 -13.47 15.85 16.28
CA ALA A 136 -12.34 15.14 15.69
C ALA A 136 -11.43 16.04 14.83
N THR A 137 -11.91 17.19 14.35
CA THR A 137 -11.14 18.12 13.50
C THR A 137 -10.79 19.45 14.20
N ALA A 138 -11.22 19.64 15.43
CA ALA A 138 -10.91 20.86 16.18
C ALA A 138 -9.40 20.97 16.48
N PRO A 139 -8.86 22.21 16.57
CA PRO A 139 -7.41 22.44 16.63
C PRO A 139 -6.73 21.84 17.87
N VAL A 140 -7.44 21.64 18.98
CA VAL A 140 -6.88 21.08 20.23
C VAL A 140 -7.30 19.61 20.38
N THR A 141 -8.59 19.32 20.28
CA THR A 141 -9.11 17.95 20.50
C THR A 141 -8.77 17.01 19.36
N GLY A 142 -8.69 17.52 18.11
CA GLY A 142 -8.36 16.73 16.93
C GLY A 142 -6.99 16.02 17.03
N PRO A 143 -5.89 16.74 17.26
CA PRO A 143 -4.58 16.11 17.43
C PRO A 143 -4.52 15.12 18.60
N LEU A 144 -5.18 15.42 19.72
CA LEU A 144 -5.25 14.50 20.87
C LEU A 144 -5.98 13.20 20.51
N ILE A 145 -7.11 13.30 19.81
CA ILE A 145 -7.85 12.14 19.34
C ILE A 145 -7.01 11.37 18.33
N LEU A 146 -6.30 12.04 17.41
CA LEU A 146 -5.43 11.39 16.44
C LEU A 146 -4.33 10.57 17.13
N VAL A 147 -3.65 11.17 18.11
CA VAL A 147 -2.63 10.47 18.92
C VAL A 147 -3.25 9.28 19.66
N ALA A 148 -4.41 9.48 20.30
CA ALA A 148 -5.12 8.41 21.02
C ALA A 148 -5.53 7.26 20.07
N VAL A 149 -6.05 7.56 18.88
CA VAL A 149 -6.42 6.56 17.88
C VAL A 149 -5.18 5.81 17.37
N VAL A 150 -4.10 6.52 17.06
CA VAL A 150 -2.84 5.88 16.65
C VAL A 150 -2.30 5.00 17.78
N ALA A 151 -2.28 5.47 19.02
CA ALA A 151 -1.86 4.67 20.17
C ALA A 151 -2.76 3.42 20.36
N ALA A 152 -4.07 3.57 20.20
CA ALA A 152 -5.01 2.45 20.27
C ALA A 152 -4.78 1.43 19.14
N VAL A 153 -4.51 1.88 17.91
CA VAL A 153 -4.14 1.01 16.78
C VAL A 153 -2.90 0.18 17.13
N PHE A 154 -1.85 0.82 17.64
CA PHE A 154 -0.62 0.12 18.04
C PHE A 154 -0.86 -0.82 19.21
N ALA A 155 -1.62 -0.42 20.23
CA ALA A 155 -1.95 -1.27 21.36
C ALA A 155 -2.71 -2.52 20.93
N VAL A 156 -3.75 -2.36 20.10
CA VAL A 156 -4.52 -3.52 19.58
C VAL A 156 -3.65 -4.42 18.72
N LEU A 157 -2.81 -3.87 17.84
CA LEU A 157 -1.87 -4.65 17.04
C LEU A 157 -0.91 -5.43 17.91
N PHE A 158 -0.38 -4.83 18.96
CA PHE A 158 0.57 -5.47 19.85
C PHE A 158 -0.12 -6.56 20.69
N PHE A 159 -1.16 -6.23 21.43
CA PHE A 159 -1.79 -7.18 22.36
C PHE A 159 -2.56 -8.30 21.64
N VAL A 160 -3.39 -7.96 20.66
CA VAL A 160 -4.18 -8.96 19.91
C VAL A 160 -3.31 -9.73 18.94
N GLY A 161 -2.39 -9.03 18.25
CA GLY A 161 -1.44 -9.66 17.34
C GLY A 161 -0.54 -10.65 18.04
N ASP A 162 0.02 -10.29 19.21
CA ASP A 162 0.91 -11.14 20.00
C ASP A 162 0.17 -12.36 20.58
N ALA A 163 -1.00 -12.17 21.17
CA ALA A 163 -1.81 -13.25 21.72
C ALA A 163 -2.22 -14.28 20.64
N LEU A 164 -2.65 -13.80 19.45
CA LEU A 164 -2.97 -14.67 18.33
C LEU A 164 -1.73 -15.36 17.75
N SER A 165 -0.60 -14.65 17.66
CA SER A 165 0.68 -15.18 17.20
C SER A 165 1.16 -16.31 18.09
N THR A 166 1.18 -16.08 19.39
CA THR A 166 1.59 -17.09 20.38
C THR A 166 0.67 -18.31 20.32
N GLY A 167 -0.64 -18.10 20.35
CA GLY A 167 -1.60 -19.21 20.29
C GLY A 167 -1.49 -20.06 19.00
N LEU A 168 -1.29 -19.42 17.85
CA LEU A 168 -1.11 -20.14 16.58
C LEU A 168 0.24 -20.85 16.50
N THR A 169 1.30 -20.25 17.06
CA THR A 169 2.63 -20.85 17.15
C THR A 169 2.59 -22.09 18.03
N ASP A 170 2.01 -21.99 19.22
CA ASP A 170 1.89 -23.11 20.18
C ASP A 170 1.06 -24.24 19.59
N LEU A 171 -0.05 -23.91 18.94
CA LEU A 171 -0.89 -24.90 18.28
C LEU A 171 -0.12 -25.62 17.15
N TRP A 172 0.60 -24.89 16.30
CA TRP A 172 1.38 -25.46 15.21
C TRP A 172 2.52 -26.35 15.74
N SER A 173 3.28 -25.86 16.71
CA SER A 173 4.40 -26.58 17.29
C SER A 173 3.99 -27.84 18.06
N ALA A 174 2.78 -27.83 18.66
CA ALA A 174 2.24 -29.00 19.37
C ALA A 174 1.63 -30.05 18.45
N THR A 175 1.08 -29.65 17.27
CA THR A 175 0.30 -30.55 16.43
C THR A 175 0.97 -30.92 15.12
N ALA A 176 1.28 -29.93 14.30
CA ALA A 176 1.69 -30.14 12.90
C ALA A 176 3.21 -30.27 12.73
N SER A 177 4.00 -29.48 13.46
CA SER A 177 5.46 -29.46 13.31
C SER A 177 6.11 -30.83 13.65
N PRO A 178 5.73 -31.57 14.72
CA PRO A 178 6.30 -32.88 14.98
C PRO A 178 5.98 -33.91 13.90
N ALA A 179 4.75 -33.91 13.38
CA ALA A 179 4.35 -34.82 12.32
C ALA A 179 5.08 -34.51 11.00
N LEU A 180 5.24 -33.24 10.68
CA LEU A 180 5.98 -32.78 9.50
C LEU A 180 7.47 -33.16 9.61
N THR A 181 8.07 -32.94 10.76
CA THR A 181 9.48 -33.29 11.04
C THR A 181 9.71 -34.79 10.92
N ALA A 182 8.84 -35.61 11.52
CA ALA A 182 8.92 -37.05 11.38
C ALA A 182 8.74 -37.52 9.91
N GLY A 183 7.80 -36.93 9.18
CA GLY A 183 7.57 -37.25 7.77
C GLY A 183 8.75 -36.86 6.86
N VAL A 184 9.34 -35.68 7.07
CA VAL A 184 10.50 -35.25 6.30
C VAL A 184 11.73 -36.10 6.60
N HIS A 185 11.98 -36.46 7.88
CA HIS A 185 13.08 -37.34 8.25
C HIS A 185 12.89 -38.75 7.70
N ALA A 186 11.67 -39.27 7.65
CA ALA A 186 11.39 -40.58 7.07
C ALA A 186 11.61 -40.64 5.55
N LEU A 187 11.29 -39.53 4.81
CA LEU A 187 11.39 -39.47 3.36
C LEU A 187 12.77 -39.01 2.85
N LEU A 188 13.38 -38.03 3.49
CA LEU A 188 14.58 -37.32 3.02
C LEU A 188 15.80 -37.56 3.91
N GLY A 189 15.61 -38.23 5.07
CA GLY A 189 16.64 -38.41 6.08
C GLY A 189 16.95 -37.13 6.87
N SER A 190 17.95 -37.21 7.75
CA SER A 190 18.43 -36.09 8.59
C SER A 190 19.56 -35.28 7.93
N GLY A 191 19.76 -35.43 6.63
CA GLY A 191 20.78 -34.67 5.89
C GLY A 191 20.40 -33.25 5.58
N TRP A 192 21.32 -32.52 4.93
CA TRP A 192 21.13 -31.10 4.55
C TRP A 192 19.86 -30.85 3.73
N ILE A 193 19.41 -31.81 2.91
CA ILE A 193 18.16 -31.70 2.13
C ILE A 193 16.95 -31.71 3.08
N GLY A 194 16.91 -32.67 4.03
CA GLY A 194 15.85 -32.74 5.02
C GLY A 194 15.78 -31.49 5.89
N GLY A 195 16.93 -30.99 6.37
CA GLY A 195 17.04 -29.74 7.09
C GLY A 195 16.54 -28.55 6.28
N THR A 196 16.95 -28.41 5.02
CA THR A 196 16.47 -27.34 4.11
C THR A 196 14.97 -27.36 3.94
N VAL A 197 14.38 -28.53 3.73
CA VAL A 197 12.92 -28.68 3.57
C VAL A 197 12.17 -28.33 4.85
N LEU A 198 12.69 -28.73 6.01
CA LEU A 198 12.13 -28.35 7.32
C LEU A 198 12.21 -26.85 7.54
N TRP A 199 13.36 -26.22 7.31
CA TRP A 199 13.50 -24.76 7.38
C TRP A 199 12.52 -24.05 6.44
N GLY A 200 12.35 -24.55 5.21
CA GLY A 200 11.49 -23.95 4.20
C GLY A 200 10.01 -24.12 4.51
N ILE A 201 9.59 -25.36 4.75
CA ILE A 201 8.16 -25.68 4.91
C ILE A 201 7.71 -25.38 6.34
N ASP A 202 8.33 -25.99 7.35
CA ASP A 202 7.90 -25.77 8.74
C ASP A 202 8.14 -24.32 9.17
N GLY A 203 9.34 -23.81 8.99
CA GLY A 203 9.68 -22.44 9.27
C GLY A 203 8.90 -21.43 8.43
N GLY A 204 8.65 -21.69 7.15
CA GLY A 204 7.89 -20.83 6.25
C GLY A 204 6.40 -20.78 6.57
N ILE A 205 5.79 -21.93 6.86
CA ILE A 205 4.39 -22.01 7.30
C ILE A 205 4.22 -21.35 8.67
N LEU A 206 5.09 -21.70 9.63
CA LEU A 206 5.09 -21.10 10.96
C LEU A 206 5.18 -19.58 10.90
N ALA A 207 6.04 -19.05 10.03
CA ALA A 207 6.12 -17.60 9.81
C ALA A 207 4.85 -16.97 9.27
N THR A 208 4.23 -17.65 8.32
CA THR A 208 2.97 -17.18 7.75
C THR A 208 1.85 -17.21 8.79
N LEU A 209 1.79 -18.28 9.58
CA LEU A 209 0.81 -18.45 10.65
C LEU A 209 1.07 -17.52 11.85
N ALA A 210 2.31 -17.45 12.32
CA ALA A 210 2.65 -16.71 13.52
C ALA A 210 2.67 -15.19 13.34
N VAL A 211 3.05 -14.72 12.16
CA VAL A 211 3.22 -13.29 11.90
C VAL A 211 2.24 -12.80 10.83
N GLY A 212 2.15 -13.52 9.71
CA GLY A 212 1.34 -13.09 8.57
C GLY A 212 -0.13 -12.98 8.94
N ILE A 213 -0.72 -14.01 9.51
CA ILE A 213 -2.14 -14.03 9.83
C ILE A 213 -2.50 -13.10 10.98
N PRO A 214 -1.88 -13.19 12.19
CA PRO A 214 -2.31 -12.42 13.33
C PRO A 214 -2.19 -10.91 13.14
N TYR A 215 -1.00 -10.46 12.80
CA TYR A 215 -0.73 -9.02 12.71
C TYR A 215 -1.41 -8.38 11.50
N ILE A 216 -1.41 -9.05 10.34
CA ILE A 216 -1.96 -8.48 9.12
C ILE A 216 -3.49 -8.52 9.13
N LEU A 217 -4.10 -9.60 9.64
CA LEU A 217 -5.55 -9.68 9.78
C LEU A 217 -6.05 -8.62 10.75
N THR A 218 -5.45 -8.52 11.94
CA THR A 218 -5.77 -7.50 12.95
C THR A 218 -5.62 -6.10 12.37
N PHE A 219 -4.52 -5.84 11.67
CA PHE A 219 -4.31 -4.56 10.99
C PHE A 219 -5.40 -4.24 9.97
N TYR A 220 -5.77 -5.19 9.09
CA TYR A 220 -6.83 -4.93 8.10
C TYR A 220 -8.20 -4.74 8.73
N VAL A 221 -8.50 -5.41 9.85
CA VAL A 221 -9.73 -5.16 10.62
C VAL A 221 -9.76 -3.73 11.13
N ILE A 222 -8.68 -3.27 11.79
CA ILE A 222 -8.59 -1.91 12.31
C ILE A 222 -8.73 -0.89 11.19
N MET A 223 -7.98 -1.06 10.09
CA MET A 223 -8.03 -0.16 8.94
C MET A 223 -9.42 -0.12 8.31
N ALA A 224 -10.10 -1.27 8.19
CA ALA A 224 -11.45 -1.32 7.66
C ALA A 224 -12.46 -0.61 8.58
N VAL A 225 -12.28 -0.69 9.90
CA VAL A 225 -13.09 0.04 10.89
C VAL A 225 -12.86 1.55 10.78
N LEU A 226 -11.60 2.00 10.75
CA LEU A 226 -11.27 3.43 10.62
C LEU A 226 -11.78 4.02 9.29
N GLU A 227 -11.68 3.26 8.21
CA GLU A 227 -12.21 3.65 6.90
C GLU A 227 -13.74 3.73 6.92
N GLU A 228 -14.42 2.72 7.49
CA GLU A 228 -15.88 2.65 7.51
C GLU A 228 -16.51 3.70 8.44
N THR A 229 -15.82 4.09 9.51
CA THR A 229 -16.24 5.18 10.40
C THR A 229 -16.08 6.57 9.79
N GLY A 230 -15.30 6.71 8.71
CA GLY A 230 -14.95 8.00 8.10
C GLY A 230 -13.84 8.74 8.84
N TYR A 231 -13.26 8.18 9.91
CA TYR A 231 -12.20 8.82 10.69
C TYR A 231 -10.94 9.11 9.87
N MET A 232 -10.65 8.28 8.86
CA MET A 232 -9.50 8.47 7.97
C MET A 232 -9.51 9.84 7.26
N ASN A 233 -10.69 10.37 6.95
CA ASN A 233 -10.83 11.70 6.34
C ASN A 233 -10.51 12.80 7.35
N ALA A 234 -10.95 12.66 8.62
CA ALA A 234 -10.60 13.60 9.68
C ALA A 234 -9.09 13.60 9.96
N ALA A 235 -8.45 12.42 9.99
CA ALA A 235 -7.01 12.28 10.12
C ALA A 235 -6.26 12.95 8.96
N ALA A 236 -6.73 12.76 7.72
CA ALA A 236 -6.16 13.42 6.53
C ALA A 236 -6.26 14.95 6.63
N TYR A 237 -7.42 15.48 7.04
CA TYR A 237 -7.63 16.91 7.21
C TYR A 237 -6.69 17.51 8.27
N LEU A 238 -6.60 16.87 9.46
CA LEU A 238 -5.74 17.34 10.54
C LEU A 238 -4.25 17.34 10.17
N SER A 239 -3.84 16.34 9.40
CA SER A 239 -2.43 16.15 9.06
C SER A 239 -1.99 16.91 7.82
N ASP A 240 -2.92 17.54 7.09
CA ASP A 240 -2.63 18.17 5.80
C ASP A 240 -1.52 19.22 5.92
N ARG A 241 -1.59 20.10 6.91
CA ARG A 241 -0.57 21.11 7.14
C ARG A 241 0.82 20.53 7.40
N ILE A 242 0.89 19.42 8.14
CA ILE A 242 2.16 18.74 8.44
C ILE A 242 2.68 18.04 7.19
N MET A 243 1.81 17.39 6.44
CA MET A 243 2.18 16.66 5.23
C MET A 243 2.73 17.58 4.13
N HIS A 244 2.27 18.80 4.05
CA HIS A 244 2.80 19.80 3.11
C HIS A 244 4.29 20.09 3.32
N HIS A 245 4.82 19.99 4.53
CA HIS A 245 6.26 20.15 4.78
C HIS A 245 7.11 19.03 4.17
N PHE A 246 6.48 17.91 3.80
CA PHE A 246 7.10 16.79 3.13
C PHE A 246 6.76 16.73 1.64
N GLY A 247 6.12 17.77 1.11
CA GLY A 247 5.64 17.81 -0.27
C GLY A 247 4.54 16.80 -0.58
N LEU A 248 3.72 16.50 0.42
CA LEU A 248 2.58 15.57 0.37
C LEU A 248 1.31 16.28 0.79
N HIS A 249 0.16 15.82 0.30
CA HIS A 249 -1.14 16.26 0.82
C HIS A 249 -1.62 15.33 1.95
N GLY A 250 -2.61 15.79 2.73
CA GLY A 250 -3.07 15.12 3.95
C GLY A 250 -3.48 13.66 3.82
N ARG A 251 -3.95 13.22 2.63
CA ARG A 251 -4.27 11.80 2.41
C ARG A 251 -3.06 10.87 2.55
N ALA A 252 -1.84 11.39 2.47
CA ALA A 252 -0.62 10.61 2.69
C ALA A 252 -0.49 10.09 4.13
N VAL A 253 -1.15 10.71 5.09
CA VAL A 253 -1.15 10.23 6.49
C VAL A 253 -1.77 8.85 6.62
N ILE A 254 -2.73 8.51 5.75
CA ILE A 254 -3.42 7.22 5.78
C ILE A 254 -2.43 6.06 5.58
N PRO A 255 -1.68 6.00 4.47
CA PRO A 255 -0.66 4.98 4.31
C PRO A 255 0.50 5.09 5.31
N LEU A 256 0.84 6.28 5.81
CA LEU A 256 1.89 6.44 6.82
C LEU A 256 1.48 5.83 8.18
N ILE A 257 0.25 6.02 8.64
CA ILE A 257 -0.28 5.34 9.83
C ILE A 257 -0.30 3.81 9.60
N ALA A 258 -0.70 3.39 8.41
CA ALA A 258 -0.68 1.99 8.01
C ALA A 258 0.72 1.36 8.10
N ALA A 259 1.77 2.13 7.81
CA ALA A 259 3.15 1.67 7.83
C ALA A 259 3.62 1.22 9.23
N GLY A 260 3.08 1.81 10.29
CA GLY A 260 3.36 1.38 11.66
C GLY A 260 2.95 -0.08 11.93
N GLY A 261 1.93 -0.58 11.24
CA GLY A 261 1.57 -2.00 11.28
C GLY A 261 2.40 -2.82 10.29
N CYS A 262 2.26 -2.55 8.99
CA CYS A 262 2.97 -3.26 7.93
C CYS A 262 3.19 -2.38 6.70
N ASN A 263 4.41 -2.37 6.17
CA ASN A 263 4.78 -1.56 5.02
C ASN A 263 4.11 -2.03 3.71
N VAL A 264 3.77 -3.31 3.58
CA VAL A 264 3.18 -3.87 2.36
C VAL A 264 1.82 -3.24 2.03
N PRO A 265 0.82 -3.30 2.92
CA PRO A 265 -0.45 -2.61 2.68
C PRO A 265 -0.32 -1.08 2.66
N ALA A 266 0.65 -0.53 3.38
CA ALA A 266 0.91 0.90 3.36
C ALA A 266 1.36 1.39 1.97
N ILE A 267 2.27 0.68 1.30
CA ILE A 267 2.70 1.00 -0.07
C ILE A 267 1.54 0.86 -1.04
N LEU A 268 0.72 -0.19 -0.91
CA LEU A 268 -0.49 -0.32 -1.71
C LEU A 268 -1.45 0.86 -1.48
N GLY A 269 -1.53 1.35 -0.25
CA GLY A 269 -2.30 2.54 0.12
C GLY A 269 -1.84 3.83 -0.54
N THR A 270 -0.60 3.92 -1.04
CA THR A 270 -0.11 5.10 -1.76
C THR A 270 -0.83 5.38 -3.08
N ARG A 271 -1.64 4.42 -3.56
CA ARG A 271 -2.51 4.62 -4.73
C ARG A 271 -3.55 5.72 -4.54
N VAL A 272 -3.83 6.12 -3.30
CA VAL A 272 -4.70 7.25 -2.99
C VAL A 272 -4.09 8.60 -3.37
N LEU A 273 -2.77 8.64 -3.59
CA LEU A 273 -2.02 9.81 -4.00
C LEU A 273 -2.05 9.96 -5.52
N SER A 274 -2.31 11.16 -6.00
CA SER A 274 -2.57 11.46 -7.41
C SER A 274 -1.30 11.46 -8.25
N THR A 275 -0.18 11.96 -7.70
CA THR A 275 1.06 12.11 -8.45
C THR A 275 2.08 11.01 -8.16
N MET A 276 2.89 10.65 -9.16
CA MET A 276 3.97 9.67 -8.98
C MET A 276 5.05 10.20 -8.02
N ARG A 277 5.25 11.53 -7.98
CA ARG A 277 6.17 12.18 -7.04
C ARG A 277 5.76 11.91 -5.60
N GLU A 278 4.51 12.21 -5.26
CA GLU A 278 3.98 11.96 -3.91
C GLU A 278 4.02 10.47 -3.53
N ARG A 279 3.70 9.58 -4.48
CA ARG A 279 3.78 8.13 -4.27
C ARG A 279 5.20 7.68 -3.94
N VAL A 280 6.23 8.23 -4.60
CA VAL A 280 7.62 7.92 -4.31
C VAL A 280 8.03 8.45 -2.94
N ILE A 281 7.74 9.72 -2.61
CA ILE A 281 8.05 10.30 -1.30
C ILE A 281 7.37 9.52 -0.19
N ALA A 282 6.06 9.30 -0.31
CA ALA A 282 5.30 8.53 0.68
C ALA A 282 5.85 7.11 0.85
N SER A 283 6.23 6.44 -0.23
CA SER A 283 6.78 5.09 -0.16
C SER A 283 8.13 5.04 0.55
N ILE A 284 8.99 6.04 0.36
CA ILE A 284 10.26 6.14 1.10
C ILE A 284 10.01 6.39 2.58
N LEU A 285 9.10 7.30 2.92
CA LEU A 285 8.73 7.55 4.32
C LEU A 285 8.11 6.31 4.97
N ILE A 286 7.21 5.59 4.27
CA ILE A 286 6.63 4.32 4.72
C ILE A 286 7.72 3.30 5.06
N VAL A 287 8.73 3.16 4.22
CA VAL A 287 9.83 2.23 4.45
C VAL A 287 10.66 2.62 5.67
N LEU A 288 10.77 3.90 6.00
CA LEU A 288 11.48 4.39 7.18
C LEU A 288 10.65 4.26 8.47
N VAL A 289 9.32 4.24 8.40
CA VAL A 289 8.47 4.01 9.60
C VAL A 289 8.70 2.60 10.14
N PRO A 290 8.99 2.45 11.46
CA PRO A 290 9.11 1.13 12.08
C PRO A 290 7.78 0.38 12.06
N CYS A 291 7.72 -0.73 11.30
CA CYS A 291 6.58 -1.63 11.32
C CYS A 291 6.57 -2.52 12.57
N SER A 292 5.50 -3.29 12.78
CA SER A 292 5.37 -4.18 13.95
C SER A 292 6.57 -5.11 14.14
N ALA A 293 7.12 -5.68 13.07
CA ALA A 293 8.29 -6.54 13.13
C ALA A 293 9.56 -5.82 13.63
N ARG A 294 9.78 -4.57 13.19
CA ARG A 294 10.89 -3.74 13.68
C ARG A 294 10.66 -3.31 15.13
N THR A 295 9.44 -2.97 15.48
CA THR A 295 9.03 -2.67 16.85
C THR A 295 9.29 -3.85 17.78
N ALA A 296 8.97 -5.07 17.36
CA ALA A 296 9.28 -6.27 18.13
C ALA A 296 10.78 -6.45 18.40
N VAL A 297 11.65 -6.15 17.43
CA VAL A 297 13.11 -6.15 17.63
C VAL A 297 13.54 -5.04 18.58
N ILE A 298 13.03 -3.81 18.43
CA ILE A 298 13.39 -2.69 19.32
C ILE A 298 12.98 -3.01 20.77
N MET A 299 11.75 -3.47 20.97
CA MET A 299 11.24 -3.78 22.30
C MET A 299 11.87 -5.06 22.88
N GLY A 300 12.00 -6.12 22.08
CA GLY A 300 12.53 -7.41 22.52
C GLY A 300 14.04 -7.43 22.75
N ALA A 301 14.82 -6.67 21.98
CA ALA A 301 16.26 -6.57 22.15
C ALA A 301 16.65 -5.38 23.02
N VAL A 302 16.26 -4.15 22.62
CA VAL A 302 16.76 -2.94 23.28
C VAL A 302 16.02 -2.68 24.59
N ALA A 303 14.69 -2.61 24.60
CA ALA A 303 13.96 -2.29 25.83
C ALA A 303 14.18 -3.34 26.92
N LYS A 304 14.25 -4.64 26.53
CA LYS A 304 14.42 -5.75 27.47
C LYS A 304 15.86 -5.84 28.03
N TYR A 305 16.88 -5.65 27.21
CA TYR A 305 18.28 -5.90 27.58
C TYR A 305 19.09 -4.64 27.84
N ALA A 306 18.80 -3.52 27.15
CA ALA A 306 19.48 -2.24 27.34
C ALA A 306 18.67 -1.23 28.17
N GLY A 307 17.34 -1.38 28.18
CA GLY A 307 16.42 -0.50 28.92
C GLY A 307 15.50 0.35 28.01
N TRP A 308 14.35 0.73 28.55
CA TRP A 308 13.30 1.44 27.81
C TRP A 308 13.76 2.82 27.26
N GLN A 309 14.68 3.48 27.95
CA GLN A 309 15.24 4.79 27.56
C GLN A 309 15.95 4.68 26.21
N TRP A 310 16.71 3.61 26.00
CA TRP A 310 17.41 3.32 24.75
C TRP A 310 16.46 2.96 23.62
N ALA A 311 15.36 2.30 23.92
CA ALA A 311 14.32 2.04 22.92
C ALA A 311 13.68 3.36 22.43
N VAL A 312 13.42 4.31 23.35
CA VAL A 312 12.93 5.65 22.98
C VAL A 312 13.95 6.38 22.11
N LEU A 313 15.24 6.29 22.42
CA LEU A 313 16.31 6.87 21.61
C LEU A 313 16.30 6.28 20.18
N VAL A 314 16.17 4.96 20.04
CA VAL A 314 16.07 4.31 18.71
C VAL A 314 14.89 4.87 17.91
N TYR A 315 13.70 4.98 18.51
CA TYR A 315 12.54 5.60 17.84
C TYR A 315 12.80 7.07 17.49
N GLY A 316 13.46 7.83 18.37
CA GLY A 316 13.84 9.23 18.14
C GLY A 316 14.78 9.38 16.95
N VAL A 317 15.82 8.55 16.86
CA VAL A 317 16.75 8.54 15.72
C VAL A 317 16.03 8.21 14.42
N VAL A 318 15.22 7.15 14.40
CA VAL A 318 14.46 6.75 13.21
C VAL A 318 13.47 7.83 12.79
N PHE A 319 12.81 8.49 13.74
CA PHE A 319 11.91 9.61 13.48
C PHE A 319 12.65 10.79 12.83
N VAL A 320 13.79 11.20 13.39
CA VAL A 320 14.63 12.27 12.84
C VAL A 320 15.10 11.95 11.42
N VAL A 321 15.50 10.70 11.18
CA VAL A 321 15.88 10.24 9.83
C VAL A 321 14.68 10.32 8.87
N GLY A 322 13.51 9.90 9.29
CA GLY A 322 12.29 9.99 8.48
C GLY A 322 11.92 11.43 8.13
N VAL A 323 11.94 12.34 9.11
CA VAL A 323 11.67 13.77 8.91
C VAL A 323 12.70 14.38 7.96
N SER A 324 13.98 14.13 8.20
CA SER A 324 15.08 14.65 7.37
C SER A 324 14.99 14.15 5.93
N ALA A 325 14.68 12.86 5.75
CA ALA A 325 14.47 12.27 4.42
C ALA A 325 13.27 12.91 3.71
N GLY A 326 12.15 13.13 4.40
CA GLY A 326 10.97 13.77 3.83
C GLY A 326 11.24 15.19 3.34
N ILE A 327 11.88 16.02 4.16
CA ILE A 327 12.26 17.39 3.80
C ILE A 327 13.28 17.40 2.63
N LEU A 328 14.25 16.50 2.67
CA LEU A 328 15.25 16.39 1.61
C LEU A 328 14.61 15.99 0.28
N LEU A 329 13.73 15.00 0.29
CA LEU A 329 13.04 14.51 -0.90
C LEU A 329 12.10 15.56 -1.50
N ASP A 330 11.42 16.35 -0.67
CA ASP A 330 10.60 17.46 -1.13
C ASP A 330 11.41 18.48 -1.93
N ARG A 331 12.64 18.79 -1.47
CA ARG A 331 13.54 19.73 -2.14
C ARG A 331 14.20 19.15 -3.39
N MET A 332 14.48 17.85 -3.41
CA MET A 332 15.18 17.19 -4.52
C MET A 332 14.25 16.81 -5.68
N LEU A 333 13.01 16.48 -5.41
CA LEU A 333 12.06 16.03 -6.42
C LEU A 333 11.25 17.22 -6.96
N PRO A 334 11.32 17.54 -8.24
CA PRO A 334 10.59 18.66 -8.82
C PRO A 334 9.08 18.46 -8.77
N GLY A 335 8.32 19.53 -8.56
CA GLY A 335 6.86 19.55 -8.48
C GLY A 335 6.38 20.07 -7.13
N GLN A 336 5.08 20.35 -7.05
CA GLN A 336 4.41 20.80 -5.83
C GLN A 336 3.37 19.77 -5.41
N ALA A 337 3.05 19.73 -4.11
CA ALA A 337 1.94 18.94 -3.61
C ALA A 337 0.63 19.52 -4.14
N GLU A 338 -0.26 18.66 -4.58
CA GLU A 338 -1.60 19.08 -4.98
C GLU A 338 -2.40 19.50 -3.73
N GLY A 339 -3.29 20.50 -3.89
CA GLY A 339 -4.18 20.92 -2.81
C GLY A 339 -5.15 19.78 -2.43
N LEU A 340 -5.41 19.64 -1.14
CA LEU A 340 -6.36 18.64 -0.65
C LEU A 340 -7.80 19.06 -0.97
N VAL A 341 -8.39 18.46 -1.99
CA VAL A 341 -9.83 18.53 -2.24
C VAL A 341 -10.48 17.27 -1.64
N MET A 342 -11.31 17.44 -0.63
CA MET A 342 -11.91 16.32 0.06
C MET A 342 -13.38 16.60 0.39
N GLU A 343 -14.24 15.63 0.10
CA GLU A 343 -15.62 15.66 0.55
C GLU A 343 -15.69 15.37 2.06
N ILE A 344 -16.47 16.14 2.78
CA ILE A 344 -16.70 15.94 4.21
C ILE A 344 -17.78 14.87 4.36
N PHE A 345 -17.40 13.67 4.72
CA PHE A 345 -18.34 12.60 5.02
C PHE A 345 -18.74 12.64 6.50
N PRO A 346 -20.03 12.48 6.84
CA PRO A 346 -20.44 12.36 8.23
C PRO A 346 -19.84 11.09 8.85
N MET A 347 -19.38 11.20 10.11
CA MET A 347 -18.92 10.04 10.86
C MET A 347 -20.10 9.10 11.14
N ARG A 348 -19.90 7.82 10.86
CA ARG A 348 -20.95 6.80 11.03
C ARG A 348 -20.46 5.58 11.78
N ARG A 349 -21.39 4.80 12.33
CA ARG A 349 -21.05 3.53 12.95
C ARG A 349 -20.60 2.53 11.89
N PRO A 350 -19.52 1.77 12.11
CA PRO A 350 -19.02 0.81 11.15
C PRO A 350 -20.02 -0.35 10.95
N VAL A 351 -20.25 -0.72 9.70
CA VAL A 351 -21.08 -1.87 9.35
C VAL A 351 -20.19 -3.11 9.35
N LEU A 352 -20.36 -4.00 10.32
CA LEU A 352 -19.50 -5.18 10.51
C LEU A 352 -19.39 -6.06 9.26
N ARG A 353 -20.46 -6.22 8.49
CA ARG A 353 -20.45 -6.97 7.23
C ARG A 353 -19.50 -6.37 6.19
N ASN A 354 -19.43 -5.04 6.11
CA ASN A 354 -18.53 -4.35 5.20
C ASN A 354 -17.08 -4.47 5.67
N VAL A 355 -16.85 -4.30 6.98
CA VAL A 355 -15.55 -4.51 7.61
C VAL A 355 -15.03 -5.92 7.30
N ALA A 356 -15.83 -6.96 7.58
CA ALA A 356 -15.46 -8.34 7.33
C ALA A 356 -15.14 -8.61 5.84
N ARG A 357 -15.98 -8.08 4.92
CA ARG A 357 -15.78 -8.25 3.47
C ARG A 357 -14.52 -7.56 2.97
N LYS A 358 -14.26 -6.31 3.41
CA LYS A 358 -13.07 -5.54 3.05
C LYS A 358 -11.80 -6.22 3.58
N THR A 359 -11.82 -6.61 4.85
CA THR A 359 -10.73 -7.34 5.51
C THR A 359 -10.40 -8.62 4.79
N TRP A 360 -11.40 -9.47 4.52
CA TRP A 360 -11.20 -10.75 3.86
C TRP A 360 -10.60 -10.62 2.47
N ARG A 361 -11.07 -9.68 1.65
CA ARG A 361 -10.51 -9.43 0.32
C ARG A 361 -9.05 -9.03 0.39
N ARG A 362 -8.71 -8.02 1.21
CA ARG A 362 -7.33 -7.54 1.36
C ARG A 362 -6.41 -8.61 1.95
N PHE A 363 -6.90 -9.35 2.92
CA PHE A 363 -6.16 -10.44 3.56
C PHE A 363 -5.86 -11.58 2.56
N ARG A 364 -6.86 -12.02 1.82
CA ARG A 364 -6.67 -13.05 0.79
C ARG A 364 -5.64 -12.62 -0.25
N ASP A 365 -5.75 -11.40 -0.78
CA ASP A 365 -4.82 -10.89 -1.78
C ASP A 365 -3.39 -10.81 -1.23
N PHE A 366 -3.23 -10.48 0.05
CA PHE A 366 -1.93 -10.50 0.73
C PHE A 366 -1.38 -11.93 0.84
N VAL A 367 -2.15 -12.88 1.33
CA VAL A 367 -1.70 -14.28 1.52
C VAL A 367 -1.26 -14.88 0.19
N TRP A 368 -2.01 -14.69 -0.90
CA TRP A 368 -1.65 -15.22 -2.22
C TRP A 368 -0.34 -14.65 -2.78
N VAL A 369 0.04 -13.44 -2.39
CA VAL A 369 1.30 -12.82 -2.83
C VAL A 369 2.44 -13.10 -1.85
N ALA A 370 2.20 -12.96 -0.55
CA ALA A 370 3.25 -13.01 0.45
C ALA A 370 3.64 -14.43 0.85
N ALA A 371 2.69 -15.36 0.97
CA ALA A 371 2.99 -16.73 1.42
C ALA A 371 3.98 -17.47 0.51
N PRO A 372 3.84 -17.48 -0.83
CA PRO A 372 4.82 -18.14 -1.68
C PRO A 372 6.21 -17.48 -1.62
N ILE A 373 6.28 -16.16 -1.44
CA ILE A 373 7.55 -15.43 -1.30
C ILE A 373 8.22 -15.80 0.03
N ILE A 374 7.46 -15.89 1.12
CA ILE A 374 7.96 -16.29 2.44
C ILE A 374 8.47 -17.74 2.40
N LEU A 375 7.71 -18.65 1.80
CA LEU A 375 8.09 -20.06 1.63
C LEU A 375 9.39 -20.21 0.81
N ALA A 376 9.45 -19.57 -0.35
CA ALA A 376 10.63 -19.60 -1.21
C ALA A 376 11.85 -18.98 -0.51
N GLY A 377 11.66 -17.87 0.19
CA GLY A 377 12.72 -17.23 0.99
C GLY A 377 13.19 -18.11 2.15
N SER A 378 12.29 -18.78 2.85
CA SER A 378 12.63 -19.71 3.94
C SER A 378 13.37 -20.94 3.43
N LEU A 379 12.99 -21.48 2.25
CA LEU A 379 13.73 -22.58 1.60
C LEU A 379 15.15 -22.15 1.22
N ALA A 380 15.30 -20.99 0.57
CA ALA A 380 16.60 -20.46 0.19
C ALA A 380 17.49 -20.22 1.43
N LEU A 381 16.91 -19.70 2.51
CA LEU A 381 17.59 -19.47 3.77
C LEU A 381 18.05 -20.81 4.39
N GLY A 382 17.14 -21.80 4.45
CA GLY A 382 17.44 -23.13 4.95
C GLY A 382 18.57 -23.79 4.16
N ALA A 383 18.56 -23.69 2.85
CA ALA A 383 19.62 -24.22 2.00
C ALA A 383 20.98 -23.56 2.29
N LEU A 384 21.03 -22.23 2.43
CA LEU A 384 22.25 -21.49 2.77
C LEU A 384 22.78 -21.83 4.16
N TYR A 385 21.88 -22.06 5.12
CA TYR A 385 22.24 -22.43 6.50
C TYR A 385 22.79 -23.86 6.57
N GLU A 386 22.05 -24.84 6.05
CA GLU A 386 22.40 -26.26 6.11
C GLU A 386 23.65 -26.60 5.29
N THR A 387 23.88 -25.89 4.17
CA THR A 387 25.11 -26.07 3.37
C THR A 387 26.32 -25.35 3.96
N GLY A 388 26.14 -24.54 5.01
CA GLY A 388 27.21 -23.76 5.61
C GLY A 388 27.71 -22.58 4.76
N LEU A 389 27.12 -22.35 3.57
CA LEU A 389 27.51 -21.24 2.69
C LEU A 389 27.34 -19.87 3.36
N ILE A 390 26.45 -19.78 4.34
CA ILE A 390 26.20 -18.55 5.10
C ILE A 390 27.48 -18.00 5.75
N TRP A 391 28.33 -18.88 6.27
CA TRP A 391 29.54 -18.47 7.00
C TRP A 391 30.60 -17.83 6.10
N TYR A 392 30.59 -18.12 4.79
CA TYR A 392 31.48 -17.46 3.83
C TYR A 392 31.17 -15.97 3.67
N ALA A 393 29.94 -15.54 3.94
CA ALA A 393 29.56 -14.14 3.89
C ALA A 393 30.11 -13.32 5.07
N GLU A 394 30.56 -13.98 6.17
CA GLU A 394 31.15 -13.30 7.34
C GLU A 394 32.40 -12.49 6.96
N GLY A 395 33.30 -13.07 6.16
CA GLY A 395 34.55 -12.44 5.75
C GLY A 395 34.37 -11.08 5.07
N PRO A 396 33.65 -11.00 3.94
CA PRO A 396 33.41 -9.75 3.23
C PRO A 396 32.61 -8.70 4.04
N LEU A 397 31.76 -9.13 4.97
CA LEU A 397 30.95 -8.22 5.80
C LEU A 397 31.72 -7.63 6.98
N ARG A 398 32.78 -8.31 7.46
CA ARG A 398 33.52 -7.93 8.65
C ARG A 398 33.98 -6.47 8.67
N PRO A 399 34.56 -5.88 7.61
CA PRO A 399 35.00 -4.49 7.65
C PRO A 399 33.83 -3.51 7.87
N VAL A 400 32.66 -3.80 7.31
CA VAL A 400 31.47 -2.95 7.48
C VAL A 400 30.81 -3.19 8.83
N VAL A 401 30.59 -4.44 9.19
CA VAL A 401 29.81 -4.79 10.40
C VAL A 401 30.66 -4.58 11.67
N SER A 402 31.88 -5.10 11.69
CA SER A 402 32.74 -4.99 12.89
C SER A 402 33.60 -3.74 12.86
N GLY A 403 34.05 -3.30 11.69
CA GLY A 403 34.90 -2.11 11.57
C GLY A 403 34.12 -0.80 11.64
N TRP A 404 33.01 -0.67 10.90
CA TRP A 404 32.23 0.56 10.82
C TRP A 404 31.09 0.63 11.82
N LEU A 405 30.31 -0.45 11.99
CA LEU A 405 29.17 -0.46 12.90
C LEU A 405 29.52 -0.92 14.32
N GLY A 406 30.72 -1.44 14.57
CA GLY A 406 31.13 -1.95 15.87
C GLY A 406 30.36 -3.18 16.36
N LEU A 407 29.68 -3.89 15.46
CA LEU A 407 28.83 -5.02 15.77
C LEU A 407 29.60 -6.35 15.66
N PRO A 408 29.24 -7.39 16.42
CA PRO A 408 29.76 -8.73 16.19
C PRO A 408 29.47 -9.18 14.75
N ALA A 409 30.40 -9.91 14.12
CA ALA A 409 30.27 -10.34 12.73
C ALA A 409 28.98 -11.14 12.46
N VAL A 410 28.54 -11.91 13.44
CA VAL A 410 27.26 -12.64 13.43
C VAL A 410 26.05 -11.71 13.21
N ALA A 411 26.07 -10.51 13.76
CA ALA A 411 24.98 -9.54 13.56
C ALA A 411 24.84 -9.13 12.08
N GLY A 412 25.94 -9.12 11.31
CA GLY A 412 25.90 -8.85 9.87
C GLY A 412 25.17 -9.95 9.09
N LEU A 413 25.41 -11.21 9.45
CA LEU A 413 24.67 -12.33 8.87
C LEU A 413 23.18 -12.21 9.18
N VAL A 414 22.84 -11.90 10.42
CA VAL A 414 21.44 -11.68 10.82
C VAL A 414 20.79 -10.56 10.02
N LEU A 415 21.48 -9.45 9.76
CA LEU A 415 20.95 -8.37 8.95
C LEU A 415 20.64 -8.81 7.51
N ILE A 416 21.46 -9.65 6.89
CA ILE A 416 21.16 -10.21 5.56
C ILE A 416 19.86 -11.03 5.60
N PHE A 417 19.74 -11.92 6.58
CA PHE A 417 18.55 -12.77 6.71
C PHE A 417 17.31 -12.04 7.16
N ALA A 418 17.47 -10.97 7.94
CA ALA A 418 16.37 -10.07 8.30
C ALA A 418 15.72 -9.38 7.09
N VAL A 419 16.35 -9.37 5.91
CA VAL A 419 15.70 -8.92 4.68
C VAL A 419 14.56 -9.84 4.28
N LEU A 420 14.71 -11.13 4.47
CA LEU A 420 13.67 -12.11 4.19
C LEU A 420 12.54 -12.01 5.22
N ARG A 421 12.90 -11.98 6.51
CA ARG A 421 11.96 -12.02 7.63
C ARG A 421 12.48 -11.18 8.79
N LYS A 422 12.05 -9.94 8.87
CA LYS A 422 12.53 -8.98 9.88
C LYS A 422 12.19 -9.37 11.32
N GLU A 423 11.09 -10.03 11.53
CA GLU A 423 10.66 -10.52 12.83
C GLU A 423 11.62 -11.58 13.42
N LEU A 424 12.28 -12.33 12.56
CA LEU A 424 13.25 -13.33 12.99
C LEU A 424 14.61 -12.74 13.38
N ALA A 425 14.86 -11.46 13.13
CA ALA A 425 16.17 -10.87 13.39
C ALA A 425 16.64 -11.12 14.83
N LEU A 426 15.75 -11.01 15.80
CA LEU A 426 16.08 -11.28 17.21
C LEU A 426 16.35 -12.77 17.47
N GLN A 427 15.50 -13.65 16.95
CA GLN A 427 15.65 -15.09 17.12
C GLN A 427 16.91 -15.61 16.43
N LEU A 428 17.16 -15.18 15.18
CA LEU A 428 18.37 -15.54 14.44
C LEU A 428 19.62 -15.00 15.11
N LEU A 429 19.55 -13.83 15.75
CA LEU A 429 20.67 -13.28 16.50
C LEU A 429 21.06 -14.24 17.64
N VAL A 430 20.09 -14.74 18.38
CA VAL A 430 20.31 -15.72 19.45
C VAL A 430 20.79 -17.06 18.88
N VAL A 431 20.13 -17.59 17.86
CA VAL A 431 20.49 -18.89 17.25
C VAL A 431 21.92 -18.87 16.70
N PHE A 432 22.29 -17.82 15.94
CA PHE A 432 23.62 -17.73 15.37
C PHE A 432 24.68 -17.41 16.43
N ALA A 433 24.32 -16.64 17.47
CA ALA A 433 25.22 -16.43 18.61
C ALA A 433 25.51 -17.74 19.35
N VAL A 434 24.50 -18.56 19.65
CA VAL A 434 24.66 -19.86 20.27
C VAL A 434 25.46 -20.79 19.38
N ALA A 435 25.20 -20.84 18.09
CA ALA A 435 25.95 -21.67 17.14
C ALA A 435 27.43 -21.28 17.05
N ARG A 436 27.77 -20.00 17.23
CA ARG A 436 29.13 -19.48 17.08
C ARG A 436 29.91 -19.41 18.40
N TYR A 437 29.25 -19.05 19.50
CA TYR A 437 29.86 -18.72 20.78
C TYR A 437 29.45 -19.68 21.92
N GLY A 438 28.54 -20.61 21.64
CA GLY A 438 28.07 -21.62 22.62
C GLY A 438 26.83 -21.19 23.40
N ALA A 439 26.32 -22.07 24.24
CA ALA A 439 25.04 -21.93 24.94
C ALA A 439 24.93 -20.69 25.84
N SER A 440 26.07 -20.19 26.37
CA SER A 440 26.10 -18.94 27.17
C SER A 440 25.66 -17.71 26.40
N ALA A 441 25.76 -17.69 25.06
CA ALA A 441 25.35 -16.63 24.21
C ALA A 441 23.82 -16.58 23.97
N SER A 442 23.05 -17.47 24.58
CA SER A 442 21.57 -17.42 24.58
C SER A 442 21.04 -16.18 25.29
N ASP A 443 21.75 -15.64 26.29
CA ASP A 443 21.47 -14.29 26.82
C ASP A 443 22.30 -13.29 26.04
N LEU A 444 21.58 -12.35 25.37
CA LEU A 444 22.20 -11.31 24.55
C LEU A 444 23.18 -10.42 25.31
N ARG A 445 23.04 -10.28 26.62
CA ARG A 445 23.98 -9.53 27.49
C ARG A 445 25.37 -10.11 27.53
N ASN A 446 25.50 -11.44 27.37
CA ASN A 446 26.78 -12.11 27.37
C ASN A 446 27.55 -11.98 26.05
N PHE A 447 26.86 -11.51 24.99
CA PHE A 447 27.36 -11.51 23.62
C PHE A 447 27.42 -10.14 23.02
N MET A 448 26.47 -9.23 23.36
CA MET A 448 26.41 -7.86 22.86
C MET A 448 26.26 -6.85 23.99
N SER A 449 26.99 -5.74 23.91
CA SER A 449 26.78 -4.61 24.81
C SER A 449 25.44 -3.90 24.54
N ALA A 450 24.94 -3.13 25.52
CA ALA A 450 23.75 -2.31 25.34
C ALA A 450 23.86 -1.37 24.14
N HIS A 451 25.04 -0.75 23.96
CA HIS A 451 25.36 0.08 22.82
C HIS A 451 25.23 -0.67 21.48
N GLN A 452 25.79 -1.87 21.38
CA GLN A 452 25.70 -2.71 20.17
C GLN A 452 24.26 -3.12 19.86
N LEU A 453 23.44 -3.38 20.87
CA LEU A 453 22.00 -3.67 20.68
C LEU A 453 21.27 -2.45 20.13
N VAL A 454 21.60 -1.24 20.58
CA VAL A 454 21.01 0.02 20.06
C VAL A 454 21.41 0.23 18.60
N VAL A 455 22.70 0.11 18.27
CA VAL A 455 23.19 0.24 16.89
C VAL A 455 22.53 -0.80 15.98
N PHE A 456 22.47 -2.06 16.41
CA PHE A 456 21.81 -3.13 15.67
C PHE A 456 20.34 -2.82 15.40
N ALA A 457 19.60 -2.34 16.41
CA ALA A 457 18.19 -2.01 16.27
C ALA A 457 17.97 -0.80 15.35
N ILE A 458 18.81 0.23 15.40
CA ILE A 458 18.76 1.38 14.48
C ILE A 458 19.01 0.92 13.05
N VAL A 459 20.09 0.17 12.83
CA VAL A 459 20.41 -0.36 11.50
C VAL A 459 19.27 -1.23 10.98
N ASN A 460 18.80 -2.22 11.77
CA ASN A 460 17.68 -3.08 11.38
C ASN A 460 16.39 -2.30 11.08
N SER A 461 16.18 -1.16 11.76
CA SER A 461 14.99 -0.33 11.56
C SER A 461 15.03 0.50 10.29
N ILE A 462 16.19 1.01 9.88
CA ILE A 462 16.36 1.87 8.69
C ILE A 462 16.68 1.03 7.45
N TYR A 463 17.47 -0.03 7.63
CA TYR A 463 18.00 -0.92 6.61
C TYR A 463 16.90 -1.48 5.68
N ILE A 464 17.28 -2.10 4.58
CA ILE A 464 16.43 -2.65 3.51
C ILE A 464 15.02 -3.07 3.99
N PRO A 465 13.95 -2.69 3.29
CA PRO A 465 12.62 -3.24 3.56
C PRO A 465 12.61 -4.77 3.34
N CYS A 466 11.69 -5.48 3.99
CA CYS A 466 11.55 -6.93 3.78
C CYS A 466 11.22 -7.25 2.31
N VAL A 467 11.54 -8.48 1.87
CA VAL A 467 11.34 -8.92 0.47
C VAL A 467 9.92 -8.65 -0.02
N ALA A 468 8.91 -8.87 0.81
CA ALA A 468 7.52 -8.59 0.46
C ALA A 468 7.29 -7.08 0.19
N THR A 469 7.95 -6.20 0.94
CA THR A 469 7.90 -4.75 0.72
C THR A 469 8.61 -4.35 -0.57
N ILE A 470 9.78 -4.95 -0.86
CA ILE A 470 10.52 -4.72 -2.12
C ILE A 470 9.67 -5.14 -3.31
N ALA A 471 9.05 -6.32 -3.24
CA ALA A 471 8.16 -6.82 -4.30
C ALA A 471 6.97 -5.87 -4.52
N MET A 472 6.40 -5.32 -3.45
CA MET A 472 5.31 -4.36 -3.56
C MET A 472 5.78 -3.01 -4.12
N LEU A 473 6.95 -2.50 -3.71
CA LEU A 473 7.56 -1.31 -4.31
C LEU A 473 7.80 -1.50 -5.81
N ALA A 474 8.33 -2.66 -6.20
CA ALA A 474 8.58 -2.98 -7.61
C ALA A 474 7.28 -3.03 -8.43
N ARG A 475 6.20 -3.55 -7.83
CA ARG A 475 4.88 -3.60 -8.46
C ARG A 475 4.23 -2.22 -8.59
N GLU A 476 4.35 -1.36 -7.57
CA GLU A 476 3.66 -0.06 -7.53
C GLU A 476 4.45 1.08 -8.18
N LEU A 477 5.77 1.07 -8.06
CA LEU A 477 6.65 2.16 -8.54
C LEU A 477 7.55 1.75 -9.69
N GLY A 478 7.62 0.46 -9.98
CA GLY A 478 8.56 -0.12 -10.94
C GLY A 478 9.89 -0.54 -10.31
N TRP A 479 10.55 -1.55 -10.94
CA TRP A 479 11.76 -2.20 -10.41
C TRP A 479 12.93 -1.23 -10.16
N ARG A 480 13.17 -0.30 -11.08
CA ARG A 480 14.25 0.67 -10.94
C ARG A 480 14.12 1.53 -9.68
N ARG A 481 12.92 2.07 -9.43
CA ARG A 481 12.66 2.90 -8.24
C ARG A 481 12.72 2.07 -6.96
N ALA A 482 12.21 0.84 -6.97
CA ALA A 482 12.32 -0.07 -5.83
C ALA A 482 13.77 -0.36 -5.48
N ALA A 483 14.63 -0.59 -6.47
CA ALA A 483 16.06 -0.78 -6.28
C ALA A 483 16.74 0.47 -5.68
N TYR A 484 16.44 1.67 -6.21
CA TYR A 484 17.00 2.92 -5.66
C TYR A 484 16.58 3.16 -4.22
N ILE A 485 15.30 2.90 -3.87
CA ILE A 485 14.81 3.01 -2.50
C ILE A 485 15.54 2.02 -1.59
N SER A 486 15.72 0.77 -2.02
CA SER A 486 16.39 -0.26 -1.23
C SER A 486 17.87 0.08 -1.00
N VAL A 487 18.59 0.51 -2.04
CA VAL A 487 19.99 0.92 -1.93
C VAL A 487 20.11 2.19 -1.07
N GLY A 488 19.22 3.15 -1.25
CA GLY A 488 19.19 4.38 -0.45
C GLY A 488 18.98 4.09 1.04
N THR A 489 18.09 3.17 1.39
CA THR A 489 17.86 2.77 2.80
C THR A 489 19.05 2.01 3.39
N ILE A 490 19.78 1.20 2.60
CA ILE A 490 21.05 0.58 3.04
C ILE A 490 22.08 1.67 3.36
N ALA A 491 22.32 2.59 2.42
CA ALA A 491 23.29 3.66 2.60
C ALA A 491 22.93 4.52 3.84
N THR A 492 21.68 4.90 4.00
CA THR A 492 21.21 5.65 5.17
C THR A 492 21.42 4.86 6.47
N ALA A 493 21.12 3.56 6.49
CA ALA A 493 21.31 2.74 7.67
C ALA A 493 22.79 2.60 8.06
N LEU A 494 23.67 2.47 7.09
CA LEU A 494 25.11 2.39 7.33
C LEU A 494 25.67 3.72 7.84
N VAL A 495 25.25 4.84 7.26
CA VAL A 495 25.68 6.17 7.71
C VAL A 495 25.18 6.48 9.11
N VAL A 496 23.88 6.30 9.36
CA VAL A 496 23.28 6.58 10.66
C VAL A 496 23.78 5.60 11.72
N GLY A 497 23.81 4.30 11.40
CA GLY A 497 24.32 3.28 12.32
C GLY A 497 25.78 3.50 12.68
N GLY A 498 26.63 3.84 11.71
CA GLY A 498 28.03 4.16 11.93
C GLY A 498 28.20 5.45 12.73
N ALA A 499 27.43 6.50 12.42
CA ALA A 499 27.46 7.75 13.21
C ALA A 499 27.07 7.48 14.67
N VAL A 500 26.01 6.72 14.93
CA VAL A 500 25.59 6.37 16.28
C VAL A 500 26.65 5.51 16.97
N ALA A 501 27.26 4.55 16.26
CA ALA A 501 28.33 3.70 16.81
C ALA A 501 29.55 4.49 17.30
N HIS A 502 29.85 5.64 16.67
CA HIS A 502 31.04 6.44 16.99
C HIS A 502 30.76 7.66 17.88
N VAL A 503 29.51 8.20 17.83
CA VAL A 503 29.12 9.44 18.54
C VAL A 503 28.57 9.15 19.93
N LEU A 504 27.87 8.05 20.13
CA LEU A 504 27.40 7.65 21.46
C LEU A 504 28.58 7.03 22.24
N PRO A 505 29.21 7.78 23.17
CA PRO A 505 30.29 7.21 23.95
C PRO A 505 29.74 6.08 24.82
N PHE A 506 30.53 5.05 24.95
CA PHE A 506 30.36 3.84 25.75
C PHE A 506 29.62 4.07 27.06
N VAL A 507 28.43 3.50 27.17
CA VAL A 507 27.77 3.25 28.45
C VAL A 507 27.86 1.77 28.77
#